data_7e8fd2787d55c70cf3ee91dc64195381
#
_entry.id   7e8fd2787d55c70cf3ee91dc64195381
#
_cell.length_a   1.000
_cell.length_b   1.000
_cell.length_c   1.000
_cell.angle_alpha   90.00
_cell.angle_beta   90.00
_cell.angle_gamma   90.00
#
_symmetry.space_group_name_H-M   'P 1'
#
loop_
_entity.id
_entity.type
_entity.pdbx_description
1 polymer ?
#
loop_
_entity_poly.entity_id
_entity_poly.type
_entity_poly.pdbx_seq_one_letter_code
_entity_poly.pdbx_strand_id
1 'polypeptide(L)'
;MADLLRDDIGLTGTKIGCSIGVCGACSILVDGTLMSGCLLPAIMVDGRSVTTIEGIAPSESELSPLQDAFIKKGGFQCGICTSGQIIAATALLAQNAKPTREEIKEWMMGNLCRCTGYYKIIDSIEAAAGIDRANV
;
A
#
# COMPACT_ATOMS: atom_id res chain seq x y z
N MET A 1 1.99 13.95 9.41
CA MET A 1 2.19 12.52 9.82
C MET A 1 3.36 11.88 9.06
N ALA A 2 3.45 12.01 7.74
CA ALA A 2 4.54 11.40 6.97
C ALA A 2 5.92 11.89 7.41
N ASP A 3 6.10 13.17 7.71
CA ASP A 3 7.37 13.73 8.20
C ASP A 3 7.74 13.13 9.57
N LEU A 4 6.79 13.09 10.51
CA LEU A 4 7.00 12.46 11.83
C LEU A 4 7.47 11.00 11.70
N LEU A 5 6.81 10.21 10.84
CA LEU A 5 7.21 8.81 10.64
C LEU A 5 8.63 8.69 10.10
N ARG A 6 8.99 9.52 9.12
CA ARG A 6 10.27 9.43 8.41
C ARG A 6 11.42 10.06 9.14
N ASP A 7 11.20 11.28 9.66
CA ASP A 7 12.30 12.13 10.13
C ASP A 7 12.51 11.99 11.64
N ASP A 8 11.44 11.81 12.42
CA ASP A 8 11.53 11.68 13.88
C ASP A 8 11.58 10.22 14.34
N ILE A 9 10.77 9.33 13.73
CA ILE A 9 10.68 7.91 14.14
C ILE A 9 11.63 7.02 13.31
N GLY A 10 12.03 7.44 12.11
CA GLY A 10 12.92 6.68 11.23
C GLY A 10 12.23 5.63 10.37
N LEU A 11 10.89 5.61 10.30
CA LEU A 11 10.12 4.70 9.44
C LEU A 11 10.05 5.25 8.02
N THR A 12 11.11 5.05 7.24
CA THR A 12 11.31 5.66 5.92
C THR A 12 10.56 4.98 4.78
N GLY A 13 9.86 3.87 5.02
CA GLY A 13 9.06 3.15 4.05
C GLY A 13 7.85 3.94 3.55
N THR A 14 7.27 4.80 4.38
CA THR A 14 6.27 5.78 3.95
C THR A 14 6.92 6.84 3.06
N LYS A 15 6.56 6.89 1.77
CA LYS A 15 7.19 7.80 0.79
C LYS A 15 6.35 9.05 0.58
N ILE A 16 7.02 10.19 0.34
CA ILE A 16 6.35 11.46 0.03
C ILE A 16 6.60 11.77 -1.45
N GLY A 17 5.53 11.73 -2.26
CA GLY A 17 5.62 11.99 -3.69
C GLY A 17 5.04 13.35 -4.10
N CYS A 18 3.85 13.72 -3.60
CA CYS A 18 3.15 14.93 -4.05
C CYS A 18 2.89 15.97 -2.95
N SER A 19 2.84 15.58 -1.68
CA SER A 19 2.51 16.40 -0.50
C SER A 19 1.11 17.08 -0.54
N ILE A 20 0.22 16.65 -1.44
CA ILE A 20 -1.13 17.20 -1.64
C ILE A 20 -2.23 16.13 -1.63
N GLY A 21 -1.93 14.92 -1.13
CA GLY A 21 -2.92 13.85 -0.94
C GLY A 21 -3.36 13.11 -2.21
N VAL A 22 -2.69 13.29 -3.35
CA VAL A 22 -3.14 12.75 -4.65
C VAL A 22 -2.47 11.42 -5.01
N CYS A 23 -1.16 11.27 -4.75
CA CYS A 23 -0.39 10.17 -5.34
C CYS A 23 -0.43 8.85 -4.55
N GLY A 24 -0.86 8.85 -3.30
CA GLY A 24 -0.95 7.66 -2.46
C GLY A 24 0.39 7.03 -2.02
N ALA A 25 1.54 7.60 -2.38
CA ALA A 25 2.84 7.06 -1.96
C ALA A 25 3.05 7.10 -0.44
N CYS A 26 2.38 8.02 0.25
CA CYS A 26 2.40 8.20 1.69
C CYS A 26 1.25 7.48 2.43
N SER A 27 0.56 6.56 1.78
CA SER A 27 -0.54 5.80 2.38
C SER A 27 -0.09 5.09 3.66
N ILE A 28 -0.92 5.18 4.70
CA ILE A 28 -0.79 4.51 6.00
C ILE A 28 -2.17 4.01 6.42
N LEU A 29 -2.23 3.10 7.38
CA LEU A 29 -3.49 2.73 8.04
C LEU A 29 -3.54 3.37 9.42
N VAL A 30 -4.68 3.97 9.76
CA VAL A 30 -4.98 4.46 11.11
C VAL A 30 -6.20 3.71 11.60
N ASP A 31 -6.04 2.88 12.62
CA ASP A 31 -7.06 1.92 13.08
C ASP A 31 -7.65 1.09 11.92
N GLY A 32 -6.80 0.65 11.00
CA GLY A 32 -7.19 -0.10 9.80
C GLY A 32 -7.76 0.72 8.65
N THR A 33 -8.00 2.03 8.83
CA THR A 33 -8.52 2.91 7.79
C THR A 33 -7.39 3.50 6.96
N LEU A 34 -7.51 3.43 5.63
CA LEU A 34 -6.53 3.99 4.69
C LEU A 34 -6.54 5.52 4.73
N MET A 35 -5.39 6.13 4.97
CA MET A 35 -5.22 7.59 5.06
C MET A 35 -3.95 8.07 4.34
N SER A 36 -3.99 9.31 3.85
CA SER A 36 -2.84 10.00 3.24
C SER A 36 -1.97 10.65 4.32
N GLY A 37 -0.82 10.04 4.63
CA GLY A 37 0.08 10.53 5.67
C GLY A 37 0.62 11.94 5.46
N CYS A 38 0.75 12.41 4.21
CA CYS A 38 1.23 13.77 3.93
C CYS A 38 0.24 14.88 4.33
N LEU A 39 -1.07 14.58 4.39
CA LEU A 39 -2.10 15.53 4.78
C LEU A 39 -2.58 15.38 6.21
N LEU A 40 -2.28 14.25 6.85
CA LEU A 40 -2.76 13.93 8.19
C LEU A 40 -1.89 14.61 9.26
N PRO A 41 -2.43 15.55 10.05
CA PRO A 41 -1.75 16.11 11.21
C PRO A 41 -1.46 15.02 12.25
N ALA A 42 -0.24 14.97 12.79
CA ALA A 42 0.17 13.93 13.75
C ALA A 42 -0.71 13.92 15.02
N ILE A 43 -1.15 15.08 15.47
CA ILE A 43 -2.03 15.20 16.64
C ILE A 43 -3.38 14.45 16.50
N MET A 44 -3.84 14.21 15.27
CA MET A 44 -5.11 13.51 15.03
C MET A 44 -5.00 11.98 15.21
N VAL A 45 -3.80 11.46 15.38
CA VAL A 45 -3.56 10.02 15.62
C VAL A 45 -3.12 9.74 17.06
N ASP A 46 -3.21 10.72 17.94
CA ASP A 46 -2.91 10.51 19.36
C ASP A 46 -3.85 9.44 19.94
N GLY A 47 -3.27 8.46 20.62
CA GLY A 47 -3.99 7.29 21.16
C GLY A 47 -4.51 6.29 20.12
N ARG A 48 -4.17 6.44 18.82
CA ARG A 48 -4.60 5.55 17.74
C ARG A 48 -3.47 4.66 17.25
N SER A 49 -3.84 3.52 16.67
CA SER A 49 -2.88 2.61 16.03
C SER A 49 -2.56 3.06 14.62
N VAL A 50 -1.27 3.27 14.32
CA VAL A 50 -0.79 3.61 12.98
C VAL A 50 0.03 2.45 12.43
N THR A 51 -0.37 1.90 11.27
CA THR A 51 0.38 0.86 10.57
C THR A 51 1.00 1.43 9.29
N THR A 52 2.31 1.28 9.18
CA THR A 52 3.10 1.61 7.99
C THR A 52 3.53 0.35 7.27
N ILE A 53 4.23 0.47 6.15
CA ILE A 53 4.71 -0.67 5.37
C ILE A 53 5.63 -1.59 6.19
N GLU A 54 6.37 -1.05 7.14
CA GLU A 54 7.23 -1.80 8.04
C GLU A 54 6.45 -2.78 8.93
N GLY A 55 5.17 -2.47 9.22
CA GLY A 55 4.29 -3.30 10.05
C GLY A 55 3.41 -4.27 9.26
N ILE A 56 3.57 -4.39 7.93
CA ILE A 56 2.74 -5.31 7.10
C ILE A 56 3.29 -6.73 7.09
N ALA A 57 4.59 -6.90 7.19
CA ALA A 57 5.22 -8.21 7.28
C ALA A 57 4.94 -8.86 8.66
N PRO A 58 4.66 -10.18 8.71
CA PRO A 58 4.44 -10.88 9.99
C PRO A 58 5.68 -10.89 10.89
N SER A 59 6.87 -10.90 10.28
CA SER A 59 8.17 -10.85 10.96
C SER A 59 9.25 -10.29 10.01
N GLU A 60 10.44 -10.02 10.54
CA GLU A 60 11.58 -9.59 9.72
C GLU A 60 12.04 -10.61 8.67
N SER A 61 11.75 -11.89 8.89
CA SER A 61 12.14 -12.99 8.00
C SER A 61 11.04 -13.46 7.06
N GLU A 62 9.81 -12.98 7.23
CA GLU A 62 8.64 -13.44 6.47
C GLU A 62 7.94 -12.27 5.79
N LEU A 63 7.66 -12.42 4.51
CA LEU A 63 6.84 -11.46 3.77
C LEU A 63 5.34 -11.78 3.97
N SER A 64 4.50 -10.74 3.98
CA SER A 64 3.07 -10.97 3.86
C SER A 64 2.74 -11.58 2.48
N PRO A 65 1.59 -12.28 2.35
CA PRO A 65 1.17 -12.84 1.05
C PRO A 65 1.11 -11.78 -0.06
N LEU A 66 0.76 -10.55 0.28
CA LEU A 66 0.70 -9.45 -0.67
C LEU A 66 2.09 -8.98 -1.11
N GLN A 67 3.04 -8.85 -0.18
CA GLN A 67 4.43 -8.51 -0.50
C GLN A 67 5.08 -9.58 -1.39
N ASP A 68 4.88 -10.85 -1.06
CA ASP A 68 5.37 -11.98 -1.85
C ASP A 68 4.76 -11.99 -3.27
N ALA A 69 3.45 -11.72 -3.38
CA ALA A 69 2.78 -11.61 -4.68
C ALA A 69 3.34 -10.45 -5.53
N PHE A 70 3.64 -9.29 -4.92
CA PHE A 70 4.27 -8.17 -5.62
C PHE A 70 5.65 -8.54 -6.18
N ILE A 71 6.44 -9.34 -5.45
CA ILE A 71 7.72 -9.85 -5.93
C ILE A 71 7.50 -10.83 -7.07
N LYS A 72 6.67 -11.84 -6.89
CA LYS A 72 6.44 -12.92 -7.85
C LYS A 72 5.83 -12.45 -9.18
N LYS A 73 4.91 -11.50 -9.12
CA LYS A 73 4.23 -10.94 -10.31
C LYS A 73 4.95 -9.72 -10.90
N GLY A 74 5.96 -9.18 -10.22
CA GLY A 74 6.69 -7.97 -10.65
C GLY A 74 5.85 -6.70 -10.53
N GLY A 75 5.10 -6.54 -9.43
CA GLY A 75 4.22 -5.40 -9.16
C GLY A 75 4.94 -4.09 -8.87
N PHE A 76 6.25 -4.00 -9.09
CA PHE A 76 7.06 -2.81 -8.85
C PHE A 76 8.20 -2.68 -9.87
N GLN A 77 8.77 -1.47 -9.97
CA GLN A 77 10.00 -1.17 -10.69
C GLN A 77 10.91 -0.28 -9.84
N CYS A 78 10.72 1.05 -9.84
CA CYS A 78 11.56 1.96 -9.04
C CYS A 78 11.31 1.86 -7.52
N GLY A 79 10.18 1.33 -7.09
CA GLY A 79 9.85 1.10 -5.68
C GLY A 79 9.18 2.26 -4.95
N ILE A 80 9.16 3.49 -5.51
CA ILE A 80 8.66 4.68 -4.79
C ILE A 80 7.18 4.56 -4.41
N CYS A 81 6.31 4.07 -5.28
CA CYS A 81 4.89 3.90 -4.98
C CYS A 81 4.57 2.58 -4.26
N THR A 82 5.51 1.64 -4.22
CA THR A 82 5.23 0.25 -3.83
C THR A 82 4.72 0.12 -2.40
N SER A 83 5.30 0.84 -1.44
CA SER A 83 4.81 0.85 -0.05
C SER A 83 3.36 1.32 0.05
N GLY A 84 3.03 2.44 -0.60
CA GLY A 84 1.67 2.96 -0.62
C GLY A 84 0.69 2.03 -1.35
N GLN A 85 1.12 1.37 -2.44
CA GLN A 85 0.31 0.38 -3.16
C GLN A 85 0.00 -0.84 -2.26
N ILE A 86 0.98 -1.36 -1.53
CA ILE A 86 0.79 -2.50 -0.62
C ILE A 86 -0.13 -2.12 0.54
N ILE A 87 0.06 -0.95 1.16
CA ILE A 87 -0.83 -0.45 2.23
C ILE A 87 -2.27 -0.32 1.74
N ALA A 88 -2.49 0.30 0.58
CA ALA A 88 -3.83 0.47 0.02
C ALA A 88 -4.48 -0.88 -0.33
N ALA A 89 -3.72 -1.80 -0.92
CA ALA A 89 -4.20 -3.14 -1.23
C ALA A 89 -4.49 -3.97 0.04
N THR A 90 -3.70 -3.79 1.12
CA THR A 90 -3.98 -4.42 2.42
C THR A 90 -5.33 -3.96 2.96
N ALA A 91 -5.63 -2.66 2.89
CA ALA A 91 -6.93 -2.12 3.31
C ALA A 91 -8.09 -2.68 2.45
N LEU A 92 -7.90 -2.80 1.13
CA LEU A 92 -8.89 -3.41 0.25
C LEU A 92 -9.18 -4.86 0.64
N LEU A 93 -8.13 -5.68 0.77
CA LEU A 93 -8.26 -7.11 1.06
C LEU A 93 -8.84 -7.37 2.46
N ALA A 94 -8.65 -6.46 3.40
CA ALA A 94 -9.29 -6.52 4.71
C ALA A 94 -10.82 -6.27 4.65
N GLN A 95 -11.27 -5.45 3.71
CA GLN A 95 -12.71 -5.15 3.51
C GLN A 95 -13.38 -6.18 2.59
N ASN A 96 -12.69 -6.59 1.53
CA ASN A 96 -13.16 -7.57 0.55
C ASN A 96 -12.01 -8.54 0.23
N ALA A 97 -12.08 -9.74 0.77
CA ALA A 97 -11.03 -10.75 0.62
C ALA A 97 -10.90 -11.30 -0.82
N LYS A 98 -11.92 -11.10 -1.67
CA LYS A 98 -11.92 -11.56 -3.08
C LYS A 98 -12.49 -10.49 -4.00
N PRO A 99 -11.80 -9.35 -4.15
CA PRO A 99 -12.28 -8.27 -5.00
C PRO A 99 -12.22 -8.67 -6.48
N THR A 100 -13.16 -8.18 -7.26
CA THR A 100 -13.08 -8.25 -8.72
C THR A 100 -11.94 -7.35 -9.23
N ARG A 101 -11.48 -7.59 -10.47
CA ARG A 101 -10.44 -6.76 -11.09
C ARG A 101 -10.86 -5.29 -11.21
N GLU A 102 -12.13 -5.05 -11.48
CA GLU A 102 -12.71 -3.71 -11.57
C GLU A 102 -12.70 -3.01 -10.19
N GLU A 103 -13.08 -3.69 -9.12
CA GLU A 103 -13.01 -3.16 -7.75
C GLU A 103 -11.56 -2.85 -7.34
N ILE A 104 -10.60 -3.72 -7.72
CA ILE A 104 -9.18 -3.43 -7.50
C ILE A 104 -8.75 -2.17 -8.24
N LYS A 105 -9.11 -2.02 -9.52
CA LYS A 105 -8.78 -0.82 -10.30
C LYS A 105 -9.36 0.44 -9.67
N GLU A 106 -10.64 0.41 -9.31
CA GLU A 106 -11.32 1.55 -8.70
C GLU A 106 -10.66 1.95 -7.37
N TRP A 107 -10.41 0.97 -6.49
CA TRP A 107 -9.76 1.22 -5.21
C TRP A 107 -8.36 1.81 -5.37
N MET A 108 -7.58 1.27 -6.31
CA MET A 108 -6.19 1.65 -6.53
C MET A 108 -6.02 2.95 -7.32
N MET A 109 -7.09 3.61 -7.78
CA MET A 109 -7.00 4.90 -8.49
C MET A 109 -6.34 6.01 -7.66
N GLY A 110 -6.42 5.94 -6.33
CA GLY A 110 -5.74 6.86 -5.42
C GLY A 110 -4.23 6.64 -5.26
N ASN A 111 -3.66 5.62 -5.91
CA ASN A 111 -2.26 5.24 -5.77
C ASN A 111 -1.55 5.26 -7.13
N LEU A 112 -0.86 6.35 -7.44
CA LEU A 112 -0.23 6.56 -8.73
C LEU A 112 1.09 5.79 -8.87
N CYS A 113 1.28 5.16 -10.04
CA CYS A 113 2.54 4.56 -10.46
C CYS A 113 2.92 5.07 -11.85
N ARG A 114 4.15 5.55 -12.03
CA ARG A 114 4.65 6.05 -13.33
C ARG A 114 5.36 4.97 -14.15
N CYS A 115 5.70 3.83 -13.55
CA CYS A 115 6.61 2.85 -14.14
C CYS A 115 5.90 1.63 -14.71
N THR A 116 4.93 1.04 -13.97
CA THR A 116 4.42 -0.33 -14.21
C THR A 116 3.24 -0.41 -15.17
N GLY A 117 2.60 0.72 -15.49
CA GLY A 117 1.33 0.72 -16.22
C GLY A 117 0.17 0.04 -15.47
N TYR A 118 0.32 -0.20 -14.15
CA TYR A 118 -0.65 -0.77 -13.21
C TYR A 118 -0.97 -2.27 -13.38
N TYR A 119 -0.82 -2.87 -14.56
CA TYR A 119 -1.23 -4.26 -14.80
C TYR A 119 -0.62 -5.24 -13.78
N LYS A 120 0.69 -5.16 -13.58
CA LYS A 120 1.40 -6.05 -12.66
C LYS A 120 1.04 -5.81 -11.18
N ILE A 121 0.68 -4.58 -10.82
CA ILE A 121 0.17 -4.25 -9.49
C ILE A 121 -1.17 -4.94 -9.27
N ILE A 122 -2.10 -4.82 -10.22
CA ILE A 122 -3.42 -5.46 -10.16
C ILE A 122 -3.27 -6.99 -10.12
N ASP A 123 -2.42 -7.57 -10.98
CA ASP A 123 -2.13 -9.01 -10.99
C ASP A 123 -1.56 -9.49 -9.65
N SER A 124 -0.75 -8.68 -8.99
CA SER A 124 -0.20 -8.99 -7.66
C SER A 124 -1.29 -9.02 -6.58
N ILE A 125 -2.23 -8.08 -6.63
CA ILE A 125 -3.34 -8.03 -5.68
C ILE A 125 -4.29 -9.21 -5.90
N GLU A 126 -4.62 -9.54 -7.15
CA GLU A 126 -5.41 -10.73 -7.48
C GLU A 126 -4.73 -12.00 -6.97
N ALA A 127 -3.44 -12.17 -7.21
CA ALA A 127 -2.68 -13.33 -6.74
C ALA A 127 -2.67 -13.44 -5.20
N ALA A 128 -2.49 -12.33 -4.49
CA ALA A 128 -2.56 -12.29 -3.03
C ALA A 128 -3.96 -12.66 -2.48
N ALA A 129 -5.02 -12.33 -3.23
CA ALA A 129 -6.40 -12.71 -2.92
C ALA A 129 -6.73 -14.19 -3.27
N GLY A 130 -5.76 -14.94 -3.80
CA GLY A 130 -5.98 -16.32 -4.27
C GLY A 130 -6.83 -16.39 -5.54
N ILE A 131 -6.86 -15.30 -6.32
CA ILE A 131 -7.55 -15.22 -7.60
C ILE A 131 -6.50 -15.49 -8.68
N ASP A 132 -6.28 -16.76 -9.03
CA ASP A 132 -5.36 -17.14 -10.10
C ASP A 132 -6.10 -17.03 -11.44
N ARG A 133 -5.83 -15.98 -12.17
CA ARG A 133 -6.11 -15.95 -13.62
C ARG A 133 -4.88 -16.53 -14.31
N ALA A 134 -4.88 -17.85 -14.46
CA ALA A 134 -3.98 -18.50 -15.39
C ALA A 134 -4.30 -17.94 -16.80
N ASN A 135 -3.35 -17.17 -17.34
CA ASN A 135 -3.25 -16.77 -18.75
C ASN A 135 -4.53 -16.28 -19.44
N VAL A 136 -4.75 -14.96 -19.43
CA VAL A 136 -5.41 -14.28 -20.57
C VAL A 136 -4.38 -13.38 -21.21
#